data_62889404df559840407fd575a7ff8a86
#
_entry.id   62889404df559840407fd575a7ff8a86
#
_cell.length_a   1.000
_cell.length_b   1.000
_cell.length_c   1.000
_cell.angle_alpha   90.00
_cell.angle_beta   90.00
_cell.angle_gamma   90.00
#
_symmetry.space_group_name_H-M   'P 1'
#
loop_
_entity.id
_entity.type
_entity.pdbx_description
1 polymer ?
#
loop_
_entity_poly.entity_id
_entity_poly.type
_entity_poly.pdbx_seq_one_letter_code
_entity_poly.pdbx_strand_id
1 'polypeptide(L)'
;MQSGDQNLIILMIYILVVYWTINRMIASIDDIVKVDFQKGAVDNQLKEQNLQDTVGISFKTGTYGLDKVQNDLKELSMSIENKSDSIAVYIDWDNSSFVVEHSKQSRRVIRKSPDLTRDLAIFQVPTIIAPKKTISENVTAEDVFQRDKESGVYKPASPLINVAGVKGNKKLYKDFLDGKKNLEFSLQLVLRISEMRVGIAPGINVPPVSIVNCPFTIKKLPWTYALPWNKK
;
A
#
# COMPACT_ATOMS: atom_id res chain seq x y z
N MET A 1 28.95 58.49 -15.14
CA MET A 1 27.93 57.99 -14.22
C MET A 1 26.94 57.01 -14.87
N GLN A 2 26.83 56.92 -16.20
CA GLN A 2 25.83 56.06 -16.88
C GLN A 2 26.17 54.53 -16.94
N SER A 3 27.43 54.11 -16.83
CA SER A 3 27.78 52.69 -17.00
C SER A 3 27.51 51.83 -15.74
N GLY A 4 27.52 52.44 -14.55
CA GLY A 4 27.27 51.73 -13.30
C GLY A 4 25.80 51.30 -13.14
N ASP A 5 24.89 52.21 -13.53
CA ASP A 5 23.46 51.96 -13.43
C ASP A 5 22.99 50.91 -14.44
N GLN A 6 23.58 50.89 -15.65
CA GLN A 6 23.31 49.85 -16.66
C GLN A 6 23.78 48.47 -16.20
N ASN A 7 24.96 48.37 -15.59
CA ASN A 7 25.47 47.13 -15.06
C ASN A 7 24.62 46.58 -13.90
N LEU A 8 24.09 47.46 -13.06
CA LEU A 8 23.19 47.12 -11.96
C LEU A 8 21.87 46.57 -12.48
N ILE A 9 21.29 47.18 -13.51
CA ILE A 9 20.05 46.71 -14.16
C ILE A 9 20.27 45.33 -14.79
N ILE A 10 21.39 45.14 -15.50
CA ILE A 10 21.73 43.84 -16.11
C ILE A 10 21.88 42.77 -15.04
N LEU A 11 22.54 43.07 -13.92
CA LEU A 11 22.70 42.16 -12.80
C LEU A 11 21.34 41.75 -12.17
N MET A 12 20.45 42.73 -11.97
CA MET A 12 19.09 42.45 -11.46
C MET A 12 18.31 41.53 -12.40
N ILE A 13 18.33 41.80 -13.71
CA ILE A 13 17.65 40.97 -14.70
C ILE A 13 18.24 39.54 -14.67
N TYR A 14 19.56 39.41 -14.60
CA TYR A 14 20.23 38.11 -14.50
C TYR A 14 19.77 37.31 -13.27
N ILE A 15 19.74 37.94 -12.10
CA ILE A 15 19.28 37.33 -10.86
C ILE A 15 17.82 36.87 -10.99
N LEU A 16 16.94 37.69 -11.56
CA LEU A 16 15.53 37.36 -11.77
C LEU A 16 15.37 36.16 -12.73
N VAL A 17 16.12 36.13 -13.82
CA VAL A 17 16.10 35.04 -14.80
C VAL A 17 16.59 33.75 -14.16
N VAL A 18 17.71 33.79 -13.41
CA VAL A 18 18.24 32.61 -12.69
C VAL A 18 17.23 32.12 -11.67
N TYR A 19 16.66 33.03 -10.87
CA TYR A 19 15.62 32.67 -9.88
C TYR A 19 14.39 32.04 -10.55
N TRP A 20 13.88 32.62 -11.63
CA TRP A 20 12.76 32.10 -12.38
C TRP A 20 13.07 30.73 -12.98
N THR A 21 14.27 30.54 -13.54
CA THR A 21 14.71 29.27 -14.13
C THR A 21 14.79 28.18 -13.08
N ILE A 22 15.38 28.47 -11.91
CA ILE A 22 15.47 27.53 -10.79
C ILE A 22 14.08 27.13 -10.30
N ASN A 23 13.17 28.11 -10.10
CA ASN A 23 11.79 27.82 -9.70
C ASN A 23 11.06 26.97 -10.75
N ARG A 24 11.28 27.24 -12.04
CA ARG A 24 10.70 26.44 -13.12
C ARG A 24 11.23 25.02 -13.14
N MET A 25 12.53 24.83 -12.88
CA MET A 25 13.14 23.51 -12.76
C MET A 25 12.56 22.74 -11.57
N ILE A 26 12.45 23.37 -10.40
CA ILE A 26 11.84 22.74 -9.21
C ILE A 26 10.38 22.36 -9.46
N ALA A 27 9.61 23.26 -10.10
CA ALA A 27 8.22 22.99 -10.44
C ALA A 27 8.03 21.87 -11.49
N SER A 28 9.06 21.57 -12.29
CA SER A 28 9.05 20.49 -13.27
C SER A 28 9.43 19.13 -12.68
N ILE A 29 9.91 19.10 -11.43
CA ILE A 29 10.24 17.83 -10.74
C ILE A 29 8.92 17.20 -10.30
N ASP A 30 8.69 15.97 -10.79
CA ASP A 30 7.51 15.20 -10.39
C ASP A 30 7.48 14.99 -8.87
N ASP A 31 6.33 15.27 -8.27
CA ASP A 31 6.10 14.96 -6.88
C ASP A 31 6.19 13.45 -6.65
N ILE A 32 7.02 13.05 -5.71
CA ILE A 32 7.26 11.64 -5.39
C ILE A 32 6.59 11.31 -4.06
N VAL A 33 5.91 10.17 -4.03
CA VAL A 33 5.30 9.60 -2.83
C VAL A 33 5.91 8.24 -2.54
N LYS A 34 6.07 7.94 -1.26
CA LYS A 34 6.54 6.65 -0.78
C LYS A 34 5.43 5.98 0.01
N VAL A 35 5.21 4.71 -0.29
CA VAL A 35 4.32 3.84 0.48
C VAL A 35 5.19 3.06 1.45
N ASP A 36 5.00 3.28 2.75
CA ASP A 36 5.73 2.61 3.82
C ASP A 36 4.81 1.66 4.58
N PHE A 37 5.21 0.40 4.68
CA PHE A 37 4.59 -0.59 5.54
C PHE A 37 5.14 -0.47 6.96
N GLN A 38 4.25 -0.36 7.95
CA GLN A 38 4.63 -0.22 9.36
C GLN A 38 4.83 -1.60 10.01
N LYS A 39 5.91 -2.28 9.65
CA LYS A 39 6.21 -3.63 10.13
C LYS A 39 6.24 -3.70 11.66
N GLY A 40 6.82 -2.72 12.35
CA GLY A 40 6.89 -2.70 13.81
C GLY A 40 5.53 -2.74 14.50
N ALA A 41 4.51 -2.11 13.90
CA ALA A 41 3.14 -2.16 14.44
C ALA A 41 2.54 -3.56 14.32
N VAL A 42 2.83 -4.25 13.23
CA VAL A 42 2.38 -5.65 13.01
C VAL A 42 3.11 -6.60 13.96
N ASP A 43 4.42 -6.46 14.08
CA ASP A 43 5.23 -7.31 14.98
C ASP A 43 4.76 -7.16 16.45
N ASN A 44 4.38 -5.94 16.88
CA ASN A 44 3.82 -5.72 18.22
C ASN A 44 2.45 -6.41 18.38
N GLN A 45 1.55 -6.31 17.39
CA GLN A 45 0.26 -7.01 17.44
C GLN A 45 0.43 -8.54 17.49
N LEU A 46 1.35 -9.08 16.68
CA LEU A 46 1.66 -10.50 16.71
C LEU A 46 2.22 -10.93 18.07
N LYS A 47 3.02 -10.10 18.71
CA LYS A 47 3.54 -10.34 20.06
C LYS A 47 2.44 -10.33 21.11
N GLU A 48 1.53 -9.36 21.06
CA GLU A 48 0.38 -9.28 21.97
C GLU A 48 -0.55 -10.49 21.86
N GLN A 49 -0.65 -11.06 20.65
CA GLN A 49 -1.45 -12.24 20.37
C GLN A 49 -0.67 -13.56 20.53
N ASN A 50 0.59 -13.54 20.99
CA ASN A 50 1.49 -14.68 21.10
C ASN A 50 1.73 -15.42 19.77
N LEU A 51 1.72 -14.70 18.65
CA LEU A 51 1.88 -15.24 17.29
C LEU A 51 3.22 -14.87 16.63
N GLN A 52 4.09 -14.16 17.32
CA GLN A 52 5.37 -13.65 16.81
C GLN A 52 6.28 -14.79 16.29
N ASP A 53 6.23 -15.97 16.97
CA ASP A 53 7.03 -17.14 16.63
C ASP A 53 6.32 -18.08 15.64
N THR A 54 5.06 -17.79 15.33
CA THR A 54 4.22 -18.60 14.45
C THR A 54 4.08 -17.96 13.07
N VAL A 55 3.88 -16.64 13.01
CA VAL A 55 3.57 -15.93 11.76
C VAL A 55 4.55 -14.78 11.51
N GLY A 56 5.01 -14.65 10.29
CA GLY A 56 5.74 -13.50 9.78
C GLY A 56 4.98 -12.88 8.62
N ILE A 57 4.77 -11.56 8.63
CA ILE A 57 4.07 -10.84 7.56
C ILE A 57 4.99 -9.78 7.00
N SER A 58 5.09 -9.72 5.69
CA SER A 58 5.87 -8.71 4.98
C SER A 58 5.17 -8.27 3.70
N PHE A 59 5.44 -7.04 3.28
CA PHE A 59 4.90 -6.46 2.05
C PHE A 59 6.00 -5.84 1.22
N LYS A 60 5.86 -5.95 -0.08
CA LYS A 60 6.71 -5.22 -1.02
C LYS A 60 6.09 -3.86 -1.26
N THR A 61 6.75 -2.83 -0.73
CA THR A 61 6.35 -1.43 -0.90
C THR A 61 7.35 -0.69 -1.79
N GLY A 62 6.96 0.47 -2.31
CA GLY A 62 7.78 1.20 -3.26
C GLY A 62 7.56 2.71 -3.23
N THR A 63 8.26 3.37 -4.12
CA THR A 63 8.19 4.81 -4.36
C THR A 63 7.56 5.03 -5.72
N TYR A 64 6.61 5.96 -5.80
CA TYR A 64 5.80 6.25 -6.98
C TYR A 64 5.79 7.74 -7.27
N GLY A 65 5.65 8.13 -8.53
CA GLY A 65 5.26 9.51 -8.85
C GLY A 65 3.84 9.79 -8.35
N LEU A 66 3.56 11.00 -7.89
CA LEU A 66 2.24 11.37 -7.35
C LEU A 66 1.12 11.14 -8.38
N ASP A 67 1.38 11.46 -9.65
CA ASP A 67 0.40 11.25 -10.72
C ASP A 67 0.31 9.77 -11.15
N LYS A 68 1.38 9.01 -10.94
CA LYS A 68 1.47 7.59 -11.33
C LYS A 68 0.98 6.65 -10.24
N VAL A 69 0.98 7.05 -8.97
CA VAL A 69 0.58 6.19 -7.84
C VAL A 69 -0.79 5.57 -8.06
N GLN A 70 -1.70 6.28 -8.71
CA GLN A 70 -3.04 5.79 -9.02
C GLN A 70 -3.05 4.67 -10.06
N ASN A 71 -2.10 4.69 -10.98
CA ASN A 71 -1.99 3.68 -12.03
C ASN A 71 -1.11 2.50 -11.59
N ASP A 72 -0.13 2.76 -10.74
CA ASP A 72 0.89 1.79 -10.35
C ASP A 72 0.52 1.03 -9.07
N LEU A 73 -0.17 1.70 -8.12
CA LEU A 73 -0.62 1.07 -6.86
C LEU A 73 -2.05 0.54 -7.01
N LYS A 74 -2.20 -0.55 -7.75
CA LYS A 74 -3.48 -1.25 -7.92
C LYS A 74 -3.57 -2.52 -7.08
N GLU A 75 -2.44 -3.05 -6.63
CA GLU A 75 -2.33 -4.27 -5.83
C GLU A 75 -1.19 -4.17 -4.82
N LEU A 76 -1.28 -4.94 -3.75
CA LEU A 76 -0.21 -5.12 -2.77
C LEU A 76 0.36 -6.53 -2.89
N SER A 77 1.67 -6.63 -3.09
CA SER A 77 2.39 -7.90 -2.98
C SER A 77 2.72 -8.17 -1.52
N MET A 78 2.21 -9.26 -0.99
CA MET A 78 2.43 -9.67 0.38
C MET A 78 3.09 -11.04 0.44
N SER A 79 3.84 -11.27 1.49
CA SER A 79 4.41 -12.58 1.82
C SER A 79 4.12 -12.90 3.27
N ILE A 80 3.54 -14.08 3.51
CA ILE A 80 3.25 -14.60 4.85
C ILE A 80 4.04 -15.87 5.03
N GLU A 81 4.82 -15.88 6.09
CA GLU A 81 5.63 -17.02 6.52
C GLU A 81 4.98 -17.70 7.73
N ASN A 82 4.83 -19.00 7.66
CA ASN A 82 4.53 -19.83 8.82
C ASN A 82 5.84 -20.36 9.42
N LYS A 83 6.22 -19.82 10.56
CA LYS A 83 7.46 -20.15 11.28
C LYS A 83 7.33 -21.39 12.17
N SER A 84 6.11 -21.84 12.42
CA SER A 84 5.81 -22.96 13.30
C SER A 84 6.26 -24.30 12.71
N ASP A 85 6.50 -25.27 13.55
CA ASP A 85 6.83 -26.66 13.17
C ASP A 85 5.58 -27.56 13.03
N SER A 86 4.48 -27.24 13.73
CA SER A 86 3.32 -28.12 13.86
C SER A 86 1.97 -27.47 13.59
N ILE A 87 1.95 -26.16 13.39
CA ILE A 87 0.72 -25.37 13.25
C ILE A 87 0.54 -24.99 11.79
N ALA A 88 -0.67 -25.18 11.24
CA ALA A 88 -1.05 -24.63 9.95
C ALA A 88 -1.71 -23.26 10.13
N VAL A 89 -1.36 -22.31 9.26
CA VAL A 89 -1.94 -20.97 9.22
C VAL A 89 -2.88 -20.89 8.02
N TYR A 90 -4.11 -20.46 8.25
CA TYR A 90 -5.11 -20.24 7.22
C TYR A 90 -5.36 -18.75 7.09
N ILE A 91 -5.36 -18.26 5.87
CA ILE A 91 -5.72 -16.88 5.56
C ILE A 91 -7.17 -16.88 5.08
N ASP A 92 -8.03 -16.17 5.81
CA ASP A 92 -9.43 -15.99 5.45
C ASP A 92 -9.61 -14.69 4.67
N TRP A 93 -9.65 -14.79 3.34
CA TRP A 93 -9.69 -13.65 2.45
C TRP A 93 -11.01 -12.90 2.48
N ASP A 94 -12.14 -13.63 2.62
CA ASP A 94 -13.47 -13.03 2.58
C ASP A 94 -13.80 -12.21 3.83
N ASN A 95 -13.20 -12.56 4.96
CA ASN A 95 -13.31 -11.81 6.20
C ASN A 95 -12.18 -10.78 6.38
N SER A 96 -11.25 -10.72 5.43
CA SER A 96 -10.19 -9.70 5.40
C SER A 96 -10.66 -8.43 4.67
N SER A 97 -10.19 -7.28 5.10
CA SER A 97 -10.63 -6.00 4.54
C SER A 97 -9.53 -4.97 4.36
N PHE A 98 -9.64 -4.16 3.32
CA PHE A 98 -8.90 -2.92 3.18
C PHE A 98 -9.66 -1.77 3.83
N VAL A 99 -9.00 -1.05 4.72
CA VAL A 99 -9.55 0.14 5.39
C VAL A 99 -8.76 1.36 4.96
N VAL A 100 -9.47 2.38 4.49
CA VAL A 100 -8.89 3.66 4.09
C VAL A 100 -9.30 4.72 5.10
N GLU A 101 -8.36 5.21 5.91
CA GLU A 101 -8.63 6.07 7.06
C GLU A 101 -9.30 7.39 6.68
N HIS A 102 -8.84 8.06 5.61
CA HIS A 102 -9.38 9.37 5.23
C HIS A 102 -10.82 9.33 4.70
N SER A 103 -11.27 8.21 4.12
CA SER A 103 -12.64 8.01 3.62
C SER A 103 -13.48 7.14 4.56
N LYS A 104 -12.88 6.53 5.58
CA LYS A 104 -13.50 5.57 6.51
C LYS A 104 -14.21 4.42 5.78
N GLN A 105 -13.67 4.04 4.63
CA GLN A 105 -14.22 2.95 3.81
C GLN A 105 -13.52 1.65 4.16
N SER A 106 -14.32 0.61 4.37
CA SER A 106 -13.87 -0.77 4.45
C SER A 106 -14.28 -1.49 3.16
N ARG A 107 -13.34 -2.18 2.53
CA ARG A 107 -13.52 -2.84 1.23
C ARG A 107 -13.05 -4.27 1.32
N ARG A 108 -13.78 -5.20 0.71
CA ARG A 108 -13.43 -6.61 0.67
C ARG A 108 -12.10 -6.83 -0.05
N VAL A 109 -11.26 -7.71 0.50
CA VAL A 109 -9.99 -8.12 -0.10
C VAL A 109 -10.22 -9.20 -1.14
N ILE A 110 -9.63 -9.02 -2.30
CA ILE A 110 -9.60 -10.06 -3.34
C ILE A 110 -8.16 -10.45 -3.62
N ARG A 111 -7.91 -11.75 -3.56
CA ARG A 111 -6.64 -12.33 -3.99
C ARG A 111 -6.60 -12.38 -5.50
N LYS A 112 -5.52 -11.90 -6.10
CA LYS A 112 -5.28 -12.04 -7.53
C LYS A 112 -4.93 -13.50 -7.84
N SER A 113 -5.96 -14.27 -8.20
CA SER A 113 -5.78 -15.63 -8.67
C SER A 113 -5.29 -15.62 -10.12
N PRO A 114 -4.56 -16.65 -10.58
CA PRO A 114 -4.29 -16.88 -11.99
C PRO A 114 -5.57 -16.92 -12.85
N ASP A 115 -6.66 -17.37 -12.27
CA ASP A 115 -7.98 -17.41 -12.90
C ASP A 115 -8.73 -16.08 -12.69
N LEU A 116 -8.49 -15.13 -13.60
CA LEU A 116 -9.15 -13.82 -13.64
C LEU A 116 -10.55 -13.87 -14.29
N THR A 117 -11.00 -15.03 -14.71
CA THR A 117 -12.36 -15.23 -15.25
C THR A 117 -13.38 -15.52 -14.13
N ARG A 118 -12.90 -15.77 -12.92
CA ARG A 118 -13.70 -16.06 -11.76
C ARG A 118 -14.67 -14.92 -11.44
N ASP A 119 -15.91 -15.26 -11.11
CA ASP A 119 -16.86 -14.31 -10.58
C ASP A 119 -16.38 -13.78 -9.20
N LEU A 120 -16.30 -12.46 -9.05
CA LEU A 120 -15.91 -11.82 -7.79
C LEU A 120 -16.92 -12.04 -6.66
N ALA A 121 -18.17 -12.36 -7.00
CA ALA A 121 -19.21 -12.67 -6.02
C ALA A 121 -19.03 -14.03 -5.32
N ILE A 122 -18.20 -14.90 -5.86
CA ILE A 122 -17.93 -16.22 -5.27
C ILE A 122 -17.00 -16.10 -4.06
N PHE A 123 -17.27 -16.89 -3.02
CA PHE A 123 -16.40 -16.98 -1.85
C PHE A 123 -15.00 -17.46 -2.23
N GLN A 124 -14.00 -16.81 -1.65
CA GLN A 124 -12.61 -17.19 -1.82
C GLN A 124 -12.26 -18.34 -0.87
N VAL A 125 -11.66 -19.37 -1.42
CA VAL A 125 -11.15 -20.47 -0.59
C VAL A 125 -10.01 -19.94 0.28
N PRO A 126 -10.03 -20.17 1.61
CA PRO A 126 -8.92 -19.83 2.48
C PRO A 126 -7.60 -20.45 1.99
N THR A 127 -6.53 -19.70 2.09
CA THR A 127 -5.20 -20.22 1.73
C THR A 127 -4.55 -20.84 2.94
N ILE A 128 -4.05 -22.06 2.78
CA ILE A 128 -3.38 -22.83 3.84
C ILE A 128 -1.87 -22.67 3.68
N ILE A 129 -1.21 -22.28 4.76
CA ILE A 129 0.25 -22.22 4.84
C ILE A 129 0.71 -23.35 5.77
N ALA A 130 1.32 -24.37 5.19
CA ALA A 130 1.87 -25.48 5.95
C ALA A 130 3.04 -25.02 6.85
N PRO A 131 3.38 -25.78 7.91
CA PRO A 131 4.52 -25.48 8.76
C PRO A 131 5.82 -25.26 7.98
N LYS A 132 6.59 -24.24 8.39
CA LYS A 132 7.88 -23.85 7.78
C LYS A 132 7.77 -23.48 6.29
N LYS A 133 6.60 -23.04 5.84
CA LYS A 133 6.40 -22.61 4.45
C LYS A 133 6.00 -21.13 4.40
N THR A 134 6.28 -20.56 3.25
CA THR A 134 5.96 -19.17 2.94
C THR A 134 5.06 -19.15 1.71
N ILE A 135 4.09 -18.25 1.72
CA ILE A 135 3.25 -17.95 0.56
C ILE A 135 3.44 -16.50 0.16
N SER A 136 3.44 -16.25 -1.15
CA SER A 136 3.44 -14.89 -1.71
C SER A 136 2.21 -14.72 -2.58
N GLU A 137 1.41 -13.69 -2.28
CA GLU A 137 0.17 -13.39 -2.96
C GLU A 137 0.06 -11.91 -3.29
N ASN A 138 -0.61 -11.59 -4.38
CA ASN A 138 -1.01 -10.24 -4.69
C ASN A 138 -2.47 -10.06 -4.31
N VAL A 139 -2.74 -9.02 -3.54
CA VAL A 139 -4.09 -8.71 -3.04
C VAL A 139 -4.50 -7.30 -3.43
N THR A 140 -5.78 -7.13 -3.67
CA THR A 140 -6.38 -5.82 -3.97
C THR A 140 -7.79 -5.74 -3.40
N ALA A 141 -8.44 -4.58 -3.51
CA ALA A 141 -9.83 -4.43 -3.11
C ALA A 141 -10.76 -4.83 -4.28
N GLU A 142 -11.96 -5.32 -3.95
CA GLU A 142 -12.95 -5.79 -4.93
C GLU A 142 -13.33 -4.69 -5.94
N ASP A 143 -13.52 -3.46 -5.49
CA ASP A 143 -13.90 -2.30 -6.31
C ASP A 143 -12.80 -1.80 -7.27
N VAL A 144 -11.58 -2.32 -7.14
CA VAL A 144 -10.47 -2.05 -8.06
C VAL A 144 -10.66 -2.77 -9.39
N PHE A 145 -11.35 -3.91 -9.38
CA PHE A 145 -11.56 -4.71 -10.58
C PHE A 145 -12.66 -4.16 -11.47
N GLN A 146 -12.39 -4.19 -12.76
CA GLN A 146 -13.41 -3.97 -13.79
C GLN A 146 -13.35 -5.12 -14.79
N ARG A 147 -14.56 -5.55 -15.22
CA ARG A 147 -14.70 -6.59 -16.22
C ARG A 147 -14.44 -6.00 -17.61
N ASP A 148 -13.47 -6.57 -18.29
CA ASP A 148 -13.19 -6.26 -19.69
C ASP A 148 -14.36 -6.77 -20.56
N LYS A 149 -14.92 -5.89 -21.40
CA LYS A 149 -16.12 -6.20 -22.18
C LYS A 149 -15.85 -7.23 -23.29
N GLU A 150 -14.64 -7.29 -23.81
CA GLU A 150 -14.29 -8.16 -24.92
C GLU A 150 -13.84 -9.55 -24.42
N SER A 151 -12.95 -9.59 -23.44
CA SER A 151 -12.39 -10.84 -22.92
C SER A 151 -13.19 -11.45 -21.77
N GLY A 152 -14.08 -10.68 -21.14
CA GLY A 152 -14.81 -11.11 -19.94
C GLY A 152 -13.94 -11.23 -18.68
N VAL A 153 -12.66 -10.95 -18.77
CA VAL A 153 -11.67 -11.08 -17.72
C VAL A 153 -11.69 -9.87 -16.81
N TYR A 154 -11.58 -10.08 -15.50
CA TYR A 154 -11.44 -9.00 -14.53
C TYR A 154 -10.00 -8.49 -14.50
N LYS A 155 -9.82 -7.17 -14.67
CA LYS A 155 -8.52 -6.49 -14.61
C LYS A 155 -8.55 -5.38 -13.57
N PRO A 156 -7.45 -5.14 -12.82
CA PRO A 156 -7.34 -3.99 -11.93
C PRO A 156 -7.35 -2.70 -12.75
N ALA A 157 -8.45 -1.97 -12.72
CA ALA A 157 -8.64 -0.74 -13.50
C ALA A 157 -8.58 0.52 -12.61
N SER A 158 -9.15 0.44 -11.41
CA SER A 158 -9.17 1.54 -10.45
C SER A 158 -7.94 1.51 -9.52
N PRO A 159 -7.53 2.64 -8.93
CA PRO A 159 -6.46 2.66 -7.94
C PRO A 159 -6.89 1.99 -6.63
N LEU A 160 -5.97 1.29 -5.98
CA LEU A 160 -6.20 0.74 -4.64
C LEU A 160 -6.46 1.87 -3.63
N ILE A 161 -5.73 2.97 -3.74
CA ILE A 161 -5.91 4.17 -2.93
C ILE A 161 -6.10 5.37 -3.86
N ASN A 162 -7.26 6.00 -3.77
CA ASN A 162 -7.58 7.17 -4.59
C ASN A 162 -6.98 8.45 -3.98
N VAL A 163 -5.70 8.69 -4.25
CA VAL A 163 -5.01 9.91 -3.80
C VAL A 163 -5.59 11.17 -4.48
N ALA A 164 -6.08 11.06 -5.72
CA ALA A 164 -6.74 12.20 -6.38
C ALA A 164 -8.09 12.53 -5.75
N GLY A 165 -8.80 11.55 -5.21
CA GLY A 165 -10.06 11.78 -4.48
C GLY A 165 -9.87 12.66 -3.24
N VAL A 166 -8.66 12.67 -2.67
CA VAL A 166 -8.32 13.56 -1.55
C VAL A 166 -8.36 15.05 -1.96
N LYS A 167 -8.25 15.36 -3.27
CA LYS A 167 -8.41 16.74 -3.79
C LYS A 167 -9.78 17.35 -3.43
N GLY A 168 -10.81 16.54 -3.22
CA GLY A 168 -12.12 16.98 -2.72
C GLY A 168 -12.04 17.61 -1.33
N ASN A 169 -11.12 17.17 -0.49
CA ASN A 169 -10.82 17.80 0.78
C ASN A 169 -9.57 18.69 0.65
N LYS A 170 -9.79 19.93 0.22
CA LYS A 170 -8.71 20.90 -0.09
C LYS A 170 -7.70 21.06 1.06
N LYS A 171 -8.15 21.02 2.32
CA LYS A 171 -7.28 21.16 3.49
C LYS A 171 -6.38 19.94 3.64
N LEU A 172 -6.95 18.73 3.60
CA LEU A 172 -6.20 17.48 3.71
C LEU A 172 -5.21 17.33 2.57
N TYR A 173 -5.63 17.64 1.34
CA TYR A 173 -4.78 17.57 0.16
C TYR A 173 -3.60 18.55 0.25
N LYS A 174 -3.85 19.80 0.69
CA LYS A 174 -2.79 20.78 0.90
C LYS A 174 -1.81 20.33 2.00
N ASP A 175 -2.34 19.88 3.14
CA ASP A 175 -1.50 19.38 4.25
C ASP A 175 -0.65 18.17 3.82
N PHE A 176 -1.17 17.31 2.93
CA PHE A 176 -0.44 16.20 2.36
C PHE A 176 0.67 16.69 1.39
N LEU A 177 0.36 17.64 0.51
CA LEU A 177 1.35 18.22 -0.41
C LEU A 177 2.45 18.98 0.33
N ASP A 178 2.11 19.66 1.42
CA ASP A 178 3.07 20.34 2.29
C ASP A 178 3.90 19.37 3.17
N GLY A 179 3.61 18.06 3.11
CA GLY A 179 4.28 17.05 3.95
C GLY A 179 3.90 17.10 5.44
N LYS A 180 2.86 17.87 5.80
CA LYS A 180 2.39 18.00 7.19
C LYS A 180 1.53 16.82 7.63
N LYS A 181 0.83 16.18 6.69
CA LYS A 181 0.01 15.00 6.93
C LYS A 181 0.32 13.90 5.94
N ASN A 182 0.24 12.67 6.41
CA ASN A 182 0.34 11.49 5.59
C ASN A 182 -1.08 10.95 5.32
N LEU A 183 -1.21 10.17 4.26
CA LEU A 183 -2.40 9.37 4.02
C LEU A 183 -2.16 7.97 4.59
N GLU A 184 -3.15 7.45 5.28
CA GLU A 184 -3.06 6.15 5.95
C GLU A 184 -4.13 5.22 5.43
N PHE A 185 -3.75 3.97 5.26
CA PHE A 185 -4.65 2.85 4.98
C PHE A 185 -4.11 1.59 5.65
N SER A 186 -4.96 0.61 5.82
CA SER A 186 -4.56 -0.64 6.43
C SER A 186 -5.21 -1.83 5.73
N LEU A 187 -4.53 -2.96 5.79
CA LEU A 187 -5.05 -4.27 5.43
C LEU A 187 -5.29 -5.05 6.71
N GLN A 188 -6.54 -5.34 7.01
CA GLN A 188 -6.93 -6.21 8.12
C GLN A 188 -6.98 -7.64 7.61
N LEU A 189 -6.04 -8.46 8.06
CA LEU A 189 -5.97 -9.87 7.73
C LEU A 189 -6.61 -10.71 8.82
N VAL A 190 -7.49 -11.62 8.43
CA VAL A 190 -8.08 -12.62 9.31
C VAL A 190 -7.31 -13.93 9.14
N LEU A 191 -6.63 -14.33 10.20
CA LEU A 191 -5.86 -15.56 10.26
C LEU A 191 -6.56 -16.56 11.16
N ARG A 192 -6.58 -17.83 10.74
CA ARG A 192 -7.01 -18.94 11.57
C ARG A 192 -5.82 -19.87 11.77
N ILE A 193 -5.63 -20.28 13.01
CA ILE A 193 -4.46 -21.06 13.41
C ILE A 193 -4.93 -22.41 13.89
N SER A 194 -4.46 -23.46 13.24
CA SER A 194 -4.86 -24.83 13.55
C SER A 194 -3.64 -25.72 13.70
N GLU A 195 -3.57 -26.42 14.82
CA GLU A 195 -2.58 -27.47 15.00
C GLU A 195 -2.84 -28.64 14.03
N MET A 196 -1.83 -29.04 13.30
CA MET A 196 -1.89 -30.24 12.48
C MET A 196 -1.75 -31.47 13.39
N ARG A 197 -2.85 -31.92 14.00
CA ARG A 197 -2.89 -33.13 14.78
C ARG A 197 -3.44 -34.30 13.96
N VAL A 198 -2.71 -35.38 13.92
CA VAL A 198 -3.21 -36.66 13.38
C VAL A 198 -4.17 -37.25 14.42
N GLY A 199 -5.44 -37.40 14.05
CA GLY A 199 -6.43 -38.07 14.91
C GLY A 199 -7.39 -37.19 15.69
N ILE A 200 -7.88 -36.12 15.10
CA ILE A 200 -8.89 -35.25 15.72
C ILE A 200 -10.27 -35.93 15.66
N ALA A 201 -10.91 -36.03 16.82
CA ALA A 201 -12.33 -36.35 16.90
C ALA A 201 -13.17 -35.26 16.17
N PRO A 202 -14.16 -35.63 15.37
CA PRO A 202 -15.01 -34.68 14.69
C PRO A 202 -15.85 -33.88 15.71
N GLY A 203 -15.68 -32.59 15.71
CA GLY A 203 -16.51 -31.62 16.45
C GLY A 203 -15.71 -30.79 17.45
N ILE A 204 -15.76 -29.49 17.27
CA ILE A 204 -15.47 -28.44 18.27
C ILE A 204 -14.07 -27.81 18.26
N ASN A 205 -13.31 -27.81 17.23
CA ASN A 205 -12.20 -26.84 17.19
C ASN A 205 -12.26 -25.98 15.94
N VAL A 206 -13.10 -24.94 16.00
CA VAL A 206 -12.89 -23.77 15.13
C VAL A 206 -11.52 -23.20 15.52
N PRO A 207 -10.54 -23.18 14.61
CA PRO A 207 -9.24 -22.61 14.92
C PRO A 207 -9.40 -21.19 15.44
N PRO A 208 -8.64 -20.75 16.46
CA PRO A 208 -8.75 -19.41 16.99
C PRO A 208 -8.53 -18.40 15.85
N VAL A 209 -9.45 -17.46 15.76
CA VAL A 209 -9.39 -16.36 14.78
C VAL A 209 -8.53 -15.26 15.35
N SER A 210 -7.55 -14.85 14.60
CA SER A 210 -6.68 -13.72 14.91
C SER A 210 -6.82 -12.66 13.83
N ILE A 211 -7.05 -11.41 14.23
CA ILE A 211 -7.12 -10.28 13.31
C ILE A 211 -5.82 -9.50 13.45
N VAL A 212 -5.11 -9.37 12.35
CA VAL A 212 -3.87 -8.61 12.27
C VAL A 212 -4.07 -7.40 11.38
N ASN A 213 -3.93 -6.22 11.93
CA ASN A 213 -4.00 -4.98 11.19
C ASN A 213 -2.61 -4.62 10.65
N CYS A 214 -2.48 -4.52 9.34
CA CYS A 214 -1.26 -4.17 8.62
C CYS A 214 -1.34 -2.71 8.15
N PRO A 215 -0.83 -1.74 8.92
CA PRO A 215 -0.93 -0.34 8.57
C PRO A 215 0.11 0.07 7.53
N PHE A 216 -0.30 0.95 6.64
CA PHE A 216 0.52 1.59 5.61
C PHE A 216 0.38 3.09 5.69
N THR A 217 1.47 3.78 5.38
CA THR A 217 1.51 5.23 5.32
C THR A 217 2.02 5.66 3.95
N ILE A 218 1.27 6.54 3.29
CA ILE A 218 1.70 7.21 2.06
C ILE A 218 2.24 8.58 2.45
N LYS A 219 3.54 8.80 2.21
CA LYS A 219 4.24 10.05 2.52
C LYS A 219 4.66 10.75 1.24
N LYS A 220 4.45 12.05 1.16
CA LYS A 220 5.10 12.85 0.13
C LYS A 220 6.57 13.04 0.49
N LEU A 221 7.45 12.74 -0.45
CA LEU A 221 8.89 12.98 -0.30
C LEU A 221 9.23 14.42 -0.72
N PRO A 222 10.24 15.05 -0.10
CA PRO A 222 10.72 16.35 -0.53
C PRO A 222 11.32 16.25 -1.94
N TRP A 223 11.21 17.33 -2.72
CA TRP A 223 11.71 17.41 -4.10
C TRP A 223 13.20 17.01 -4.23
N THR A 224 13.98 17.22 -3.18
CA THR A 224 15.40 16.83 -3.13
C THR A 224 15.62 15.35 -3.32
N TYR A 225 14.61 14.50 -3.02
CA TYR A 225 14.69 13.06 -3.20
C TYR A 225 14.72 12.65 -4.69
N ALA A 226 14.19 13.49 -5.58
CA ALA A 226 14.22 13.26 -7.02
C ALA A 226 15.61 13.52 -7.63
N LEU A 227 16.52 14.12 -6.89
CA LEU A 227 17.86 14.43 -7.37
C LEU A 227 18.71 13.14 -7.51
N PRO A 228 19.54 13.04 -8.57
CA PRO A 228 20.25 11.80 -8.91
C PRO A 228 21.12 11.22 -7.78
N TRP A 229 21.66 12.10 -6.94
CA TRP A 229 22.53 11.68 -5.81
C TRP A 229 21.79 11.21 -4.57
N ASN A 230 20.46 11.39 -4.51
CA ASN A 230 19.62 10.95 -3.39
C ASN A 230 18.81 9.66 -3.69
N LYS A 231 18.90 9.15 -4.92
CA LYS A 231 18.29 7.86 -5.28
C LYS A 231 19.14 6.74 -4.65
N LYS A 232 18.67 6.21 -3.53
CA LYS A 232 19.19 4.96 -2.92
C LYS A 232 18.30 3.81 -3.27
#